data_fd53e067abfbc3fd9e95d6d85faf1480
#
_entry.id   fd53e067abfbc3fd9e95d6d85faf1480
#
_cell.length_a   1.000
_cell.length_b   1.000
_cell.length_c   1.000
_cell.angle_alpha   90.00
_cell.angle_beta   90.00
_cell.angle_gamma   90.00
#
_symmetry.space_group_name_H-M   'P 1'
#
loop_
_entity.id
_entity.type
_entity.pdbx_description
1 polymer ?
#
loop_
_entity_poly.entity_id
_entity_poly.type
_entity_poly.pdbx_seq_one_letter_code
_entity_poly.pdbx_strand_id
1 'polypeptide(L)'
;LRLMALHLGRLIQDMQFWSSFEVGQLYVPNAFVQISSIMPQKRNPVPIEHLRLTASLAAGRAEAIVSTIHNTPFTDMNDSEGAVQEAGYAAFESAERLLELLAGLIDAVRIDTGRVRRNIDASCITITELADTLVREEGLSFRQAHEIAAHVGRHVVAAASSVKDAGFAPFRIAFEAATGREPRLDAAGFAVAVSPERFVAVRDRFGGPAPAALDEIGRAHV
;
A
#
# COMPACT_ATOMS: atom_id res chain seq x y z
N LEU A 1 17.81 12.28 -3.71
CA LEU A 1 17.95 11.49 -2.49
C LEU A 1 16.83 11.75 -1.49
N ARG A 2 16.56 13.01 -1.11
CA ARG A 2 15.54 13.35 -0.10
C ARG A 2 14.15 12.78 -0.44
N LEU A 3 13.64 13.04 -1.64
CA LEU A 3 12.33 12.52 -2.08
C LEU A 3 12.29 10.99 -2.07
N MET A 4 13.33 10.35 -2.58
CA MET A 4 13.46 8.88 -2.53
C MET A 4 13.37 8.37 -1.08
N ALA A 5 14.17 8.92 -0.17
CA ALA A 5 14.18 8.49 1.23
C ALA A 5 12.83 8.71 1.93
N LEU A 6 12.12 9.82 1.64
CA LEU A 6 10.78 10.08 2.16
C LEU A 6 9.74 9.07 1.66
N HIS A 7 9.78 8.70 0.36
CA HIS A 7 8.88 7.69 -0.19
C HIS A 7 9.18 6.28 0.34
N LEU A 8 10.45 5.91 0.42
CA LEU A 8 10.84 4.63 1.04
C LEU A 8 10.47 4.57 2.52
N GLY A 9 10.61 5.68 3.25
CA GLY A 9 10.17 5.78 4.64
C GLY A 9 8.69 5.46 4.84
N ARG A 10 7.83 5.86 3.90
CA ARG A 10 6.39 5.52 3.92
C ARG A 10 6.17 4.02 3.73
N LEU A 11 6.81 3.42 2.72
CA LEU A 11 6.75 1.98 2.49
C LEU A 11 7.24 1.19 3.72
N ILE A 12 8.37 1.62 4.31
CA ILE A 12 8.94 0.99 5.51
C ILE A 12 7.95 1.05 6.69
N GLN A 13 7.24 2.17 6.84
CA GLN A 13 6.21 2.32 7.87
C GLN A 13 5.03 1.36 7.62
N ASP A 14 4.60 1.19 6.38
CA ASP A 14 3.57 0.22 6.02
C ASP A 14 4.05 -1.22 6.28
N MET A 15 5.29 -1.55 5.94
CA MET A 15 5.89 -2.87 6.25
C MET A 15 5.90 -3.14 7.76
N GLN A 16 6.19 -2.13 8.59
CA GLN A 16 6.13 -2.26 10.05
C GLN A 16 4.71 -2.56 10.51
N PHE A 17 3.72 -1.84 9.99
CA PHE A 17 2.30 -2.05 10.29
C PHE A 17 1.84 -3.45 9.85
N TRP A 18 2.18 -3.87 8.62
CA TRP A 18 1.80 -5.19 8.11
C TRP A 18 2.46 -6.35 8.87
N SER A 19 3.61 -6.13 9.49
CA SER A 19 4.31 -7.14 10.31
C SER A 19 3.81 -7.22 11.75
N SER A 20 2.95 -6.30 12.20
CA SER A 20 2.38 -6.34 13.55
C SER A 20 1.51 -7.57 13.75
N PHE A 21 1.40 -8.04 15.00
CA PHE A 21 0.59 -9.22 15.33
C PHE A 21 -0.88 -9.06 14.94
N GLU A 22 -1.43 -7.87 15.13
CA GLU A 22 -2.83 -7.55 14.83
C GLU A 22 -3.15 -7.64 13.34
N VAL A 23 -2.23 -7.19 12.49
CA VAL A 23 -2.37 -7.21 11.03
C VAL A 23 -1.86 -8.53 10.44
N GLY A 24 -0.61 -8.91 10.71
CA GLY A 24 0.00 -10.19 10.39
C GLY A 24 0.03 -10.54 8.89
N GLN A 25 0.10 -9.54 8.02
CA GLN A 25 0.14 -9.74 6.57
C GLN A 25 1.55 -9.92 6.03
N LEU A 26 2.56 -9.38 6.73
CA LEU A 26 3.98 -9.49 6.39
C LEU A 26 4.70 -10.34 7.45
N TYR A 27 5.28 -11.43 7.02
CA TYR A 27 6.12 -12.27 7.88
C TYR A 27 7.59 -11.93 7.70
N VAL A 28 8.24 -11.52 8.78
CA VAL A 28 9.68 -11.31 8.85
C VAL A 28 10.33 -12.60 9.39
N PRO A 29 11.28 -13.25 8.66
CA PRO A 29 11.89 -14.50 9.09
C PRO A 29 12.62 -14.37 10.42
N ASN A 30 12.77 -15.52 11.15
CA ASN A 30 13.40 -15.56 12.47
C ASN A 30 14.83 -15.02 12.49
N ALA A 31 15.59 -15.19 11.40
CA ALA A 31 16.93 -14.64 11.28
C ALA A 31 17.00 -13.12 11.31
N PHE A 32 15.86 -12.45 11.06
CA PHE A 32 15.74 -10.99 10.98
C PHE A 32 14.95 -10.40 12.16
N VAL A 33 14.56 -11.20 13.13
CA VAL A 33 13.84 -10.71 14.31
C VAL A 33 14.67 -10.85 15.56
N GLN A 34 14.58 -9.88 16.44
CA GLN A 34 15.11 -9.98 17.78
C GLN A 34 14.04 -10.56 18.71
N ILE A 35 14.34 -11.69 19.31
CA ILE A 35 13.51 -12.29 20.36
C ILE A 35 13.79 -11.63 21.71
N SER A 36 12.78 -11.61 22.57
CA SER A 36 12.94 -11.14 23.96
C SER A 36 13.33 -12.30 24.87
N SER A 37 14.24 -12.05 25.81
CA SER A 37 14.59 -13.01 26.86
C SER A 37 13.46 -13.24 27.87
N ILE A 38 12.55 -12.28 28.01
CA ILE A 38 11.44 -12.31 28.99
C ILE A 38 10.13 -12.74 28.32
N MET A 39 9.94 -12.35 27.07
CA MET A 39 8.70 -12.61 26.29
C MET A 39 9.03 -13.44 25.04
N PRO A 40 8.98 -14.77 25.11
CA PRO A 40 9.38 -15.64 23.99
C PRO A 40 8.56 -15.43 22.71
N GLN A 41 7.32 -14.96 22.85
CA GLN A 41 6.43 -14.67 21.72
C GLN A 41 6.74 -13.33 21.03
N LYS A 42 7.54 -12.44 21.65
CA LYS A 42 7.86 -11.14 21.10
C LYS A 42 8.84 -11.25 19.94
N ARG A 43 8.46 -10.68 18.80
CA ARG A 43 9.21 -10.68 17.54
C ARG A 43 9.40 -9.25 17.10
N ASN A 44 10.56 -8.67 17.38
CA ASN A 44 10.88 -7.30 16.94
C ASN A 44 11.44 -7.35 15.52
N PRO A 45 10.84 -6.68 14.53
CA PRO A 45 11.33 -6.62 13.15
C PRO A 45 12.50 -5.63 13.03
N VAL A 46 13.64 -5.95 13.63
CA VAL A 46 14.81 -5.06 13.76
C VAL A 46 15.25 -4.43 12.44
N PRO A 47 15.32 -5.14 11.30
CA PRO A 47 15.66 -4.51 10.02
C PRO A 47 14.71 -3.39 9.63
N ILE A 48 13.40 -3.54 9.88
CA ILE A 48 12.40 -2.51 9.58
C ILE A 48 12.63 -1.27 10.45
N GLU A 49 12.97 -1.47 11.73
CA GLU A 49 13.29 -0.38 12.66
C GLU A 49 14.55 0.38 12.20
N HIS A 50 15.60 -0.34 11.78
CA HIS A 50 16.82 0.26 11.23
C HIS A 50 16.57 0.98 9.89
N LEU A 51 15.78 0.39 9.00
CA LEU A 51 15.39 1.02 7.73
C LEU A 51 14.67 2.35 7.96
N ARG A 52 13.76 2.41 8.92
CA ARG A 52 13.06 3.64 9.28
C ARG A 52 14.02 4.74 9.70
N LEU A 53 14.98 4.40 10.58
CA LEU A 53 16.00 5.33 11.02
C LEU A 53 16.90 5.78 9.86
N THR A 54 17.36 4.83 9.05
CA THR A 54 18.28 5.11 7.93
C THR A 54 17.60 5.96 6.84
N ALA A 55 16.32 5.74 6.58
CA ALA A 55 15.54 6.62 5.68
C ALA A 55 15.47 8.06 6.20
N SER A 56 15.25 8.24 7.50
CA SER A 56 15.24 9.57 8.13
C SER A 56 16.62 10.23 8.07
N LEU A 57 17.69 9.47 8.30
CA LEU A 57 19.07 9.98 8.20
C LEU A 57 19.41 10.38 6.76
N ALA A 58 19.06 9.57 5.77
CA ALA A 58 19.31 9.90 4.36
C ALA A 58 18.54 11.16 3.92
N ALA A 59 17.28 11.30 4.35
CA ALA A 59 16.49 12.50 4.07
C ALA A 59 17.09 13.76 4.74
N GLY A 60 17.48 13.66 6.02
CA GLY A 60 18.06 14.79 6.76
C GLY A 60 19.43 15.20 6.24
N ARG A 61 20.29 14.25 5.87
CA ARG A 61 21.61 14.53 5.28
C ARG A 61 21.48 15.18 3.90
N ALA A 62 20.52 14.72 3.07
CA ALA A 62 20.23 15.36 1.79
C ALA A 62 19.70 16.79 1.95
N GLU A 63 18.91 17.07 2.98
CA GLU A 63 18.45 18.42 3.31
C GLU A 63 19.60 19.32 3.79
N ALA A 64 20.55 18.77 4.52
CA ALA A 64 21.71 19.52 5.00
C ALA A 64 22.52 20.13 3.85
N ILE A 65 22.65 19.43 2.71
CA ILE A 65 23.32 19.96 1.50
C ILE A 65 22.61 21.22 1.02
N VAL A 66 21.29 21.16 0.85
CA VAL A 66 20.49 22.29 0.38
C VAL A 66 20.60 23.49 1.33
N SER A 67 20.53 23.20 2.63
CA SER A 67 20.66 24.25 3.66
C SER A 67 22.05 24.87 3.72
N THR A 68 23.09 24.13 3.42
CA THR A 68 24.48 24.62 3.45
C THR A 68 24.79 25.56 2.29
N ILE A 69 24.19 25.33 1.12
CA ILE A 69 24.47 26.11 -0.09
C ILE A 69 23.43 27.18 -0.43
N HIS A 70 22.41 27.38 0.42
CA HIS A 70 21.26 28.26 0.11
C HIS A 70 21.64 29.72 -0.14
N ASN A 71 22.73 30.19 0.43
CA ASN A 71 23.22 31.56 0.32
C ASN A 71 24.53 31.71 -0.45
N THR A 72 24.94 30.64 -1.19
CA THR A 72 26.12 30.65 -2.03
C THR A 72 25.85 31.43 -3.32
N PRO A 73 26.59 32.53 -3.61
CA PRO A 73 26.41 33.28 -4.84
C PRO A 73 26.93 32.53 -6.06
N PHE A 74 26.46 32.92 -7.25
CA PHE A 74 26.89 32.33 -8.54
C PHE A 74 28.28 32.84 -8.97
N THR A 75 29.31 32.48 -8.21
CA THR A 75 30.70 32.87 -8.46
C THR A 75 31.65 31.78 -7.99
N ASP A 76 32.93 31.90 -8.32
CA ASP A 76 33.98 31.03 -7.79
C ASP A 76 34.16 31.30 -6.28
N MET A 77 34.10 30.24 -5.47
CA MET A 77 34.03 30.33 -4.02
C MET A 77 34.94 29.30 -3.36
N ASN A 78 35.68 29.71 -2.34
CA ASN A 78 36.56 28.85 -1.55
C ASN A 78 35.91 28.29 -0.28
N ASP A 79 34.69 28.70 0.07
CA ASP A 79 34.00 28.34 1.32
C ASP A 79 32.94 27.24 1.11
N SER A 80 32.65 26.82 -0.12
CA SER A 80 31.66 25.79 -0.45
C SER A 80 32.24 24.37 -0.59
N GLU A 81 33.56 24.18 -0.39
CA GLU A 81 34.21 22.90 -0.63
C GLU A 81 33.99 21.92 0.53
N GLY A 82 34.91 21.67 1.36
CA GLY A 82 34.99 20.61 2.36
C GLY A 82 33.67 20.17 2.99
N ALA A 83 32.98 21.04 3.75
CA ALA A 83 31.79 20.69 4.50
C ALA A 83 30.58 20.30 3.63
N VAL A 84 30.42 20.94 2.46
CA VAL A 84 29.35 20.61 1.49
C VAL A 84 29.61 19.24 0.86
N GLN A 85 30.85 18.97 0.48
CA GLN A 85 31.24 17.67 -0.09
C GLN A 85 31.07 16.54 0.94
N GLU A 86 31.50 16.75 2.18
CA GLU A 86 31.32 15.78 3.28
C GLU A 86 29.84 15.48 3.50
N ALA A 87 28.99 16.51 3.57
CA ALA A 87 27.53 16.32 3.68
C ALA A 87 26.95 15.54 2.48
N GLY A 88 27.49 15.80 1.27
CA GLY A 88 27.12 15.06 0.07
C GLY A 88 27.46 13.58 0.16
N TYR A 89 28.71 13.25 0.46
CA TYR A 89 29.15 11.87 0.64
C TYR A 89 28.33 11.14 1.71
N ALA A 90 28.12 11.75 2.86
CA ALA A 90 27.33 11.18 3.94
C ALA A 90 25.86 10.92 3.54
N ALA A 91 25.29 11.78 2.68
CA ALA A 91 23.94 11.58 2.18
C ALA A 91 23.85 10.37 1.22
N PHE A 92 24.81 10.23 0.30
CA PHE A 92 24.89 9.10 -0.64
C PHE A 92 25.16 7.79 0.11
N GLU A 93 26.11 7.76 1.04
CA GLU A 93 26.40 6.59 1.87
C GLU A 93 25.16 6.11 2.64
N SER A 94 24.39 7.05 3.20
CA SER A 94 23.13 6.71 3.90
C SER A 94 22.08 6.15 2.96
N ALA A 95 21.99 6.70 1.75
CA ALA A 95 21.04 6.24 0.74
C ALA A 95 21.42 4.85 0.21
N GLU A 96 22.69 4.59 -0.04
CA GLU A 96 23.21 3.28 -0.45
C GLU A 96 22.89 2.23 0.61
N ARG A 97 23.23 2.49 1.86
CA ARG A 97 22.93 1.59 2.98
C ARG A 97 21.43 1.34 3.15
N LEU A 98 20.58 2.36 2.95
CA LEU A 98 19.12 2.22 2.96
C LEU A 98 18.66 1.25 1.89
N LEU A 99 19.15 1.41 0.66
CA LEU A 99 18.75 0.59 -0.48
C LEU A 99 19.23 -0.87 -0.34
N GLU A 100 20.47 -1.08 0.09
CA GLU A 100 21.03 -2.42 0.31
C GLU A 100 20.25 -3.19 1.39
N LEU A 101 19.99 -2.54 2.53
CA LEU A 101 19.25 -3.15 3.62
C LEU A 101 17.79 -3.44 3.22
N LEU A 102 17.15 -2.51 2.47
CA LEU A 102 15.79 -2.69 1.99
C LEU A 102 15.71 -3.84 0.97
N ALA A 103 16.64 -3.93 0.03
CA ALA A 103 16.70 -5.02 -0.94
C ALA A 103 16.83 -6.38 -0.23
N GLY A 104 17.78 -6.51 0.69
CA GLY A 104 17.93 -7.75 1.45
C GLY A 104 16.72 -8.12 2.32
N LEU A 105 15.98 -7.12 2.82
CA LEU A 105 14.75 -7.38 3.55
C LEU A 105 13.61 -7.82 2.62
N ILE A 106 13.43 -7.17 1.46
CA ILE A 106 12.38 -7.52 0.49
C ILE A 106 12.56 -8.97 0.01
N ASP A 107 13.78 -9.39 -0.25
CA ASP A 107 14.07 -10.78 -0.66
C ASP A 107 13.76 -11.81 0.44
N ALA A 108 13.84 -11.41 1.70
CA ALA A 108 13.65 -12.29 2.84
C ALA A 108 12.21 -12.40 3.34
N VAL A 109 11.43 -11.32 3.29
CA VAL A 109 10.06 -11.28 3.83
C VAL A 109 9.08 -12.11 3.01
N ARG A 110 7.99 -12.53 3.65
CA ARG A 110 6.93 -13.31 3.00
C ARG A 110 5.58 -12.68 3.28
N ILE A 111 4.72 -12.69 2.26
CA ILE A 111 3.33 -12.29 2.42
C ILE A 111 2.51 -13.48 2.89
N ASP A 112 1.79 -13.33 4.00
CA ASP A 112 0.77 -14.29 4.42
C ASP A 112 -0.53 -14.05 3.62
N THR A 113 -0.63 -14.71 2.47
CA THR A 113 -1.77 -14.55 1.57
C THR A 113 -3.09 -14.97 2.21
N GLY A 114 -3.06 -15.96 3.12
CA GLY A 114 -4.23 -16.38 3.87
C GLY A 114 -4.72 -15.28 4.83
N ARG A 115 -3.78 -14.61 5.52
CA ARG A 115 -4.12 -13.48 6.39
C ARG A 115 -4.61 -12.27 5.59
N VAL A 116 -3.95 -11.96 4.48
CA VAL A 116 -4.39 -10.91 3.55
C VAL A 116 -5.83 -11.15 3.11
N ARG A 117 -6.15 -12.39 2.68
CA ARG A 117 -7.50 -12.74 2.24
C ARG A 117 -8.53 -12.53 3.35
N ARG A 118 -8.28 -13.05 4.54
CA ARG A 118 -9.19 -12.85 5.70
C ARG A 118 -9.40 -11.36 6.02
N ASN A 119 -8.36 -10.55 5.95
CA ASN A 119 -8.45 -9.12 6.22
C ASN A 119 -9.26 -8.40 5.12
N ILE A 120 -9.10 -8.77 3.86
CA ILE A 120 -9.89 -8.25 2.75
C ILE A 120 -11.37 -8.60 2.94
N ASP A 121 -11.68 -9.87 3.20
CA ASP A 121 -13.05 -10.35 3.38
C ASP A 121 -13.75 -9.64 4.56
N ALA A 122 -13.03 -9.41 5.66
CA ALA A 122 -13.56 -8.72 6.84
C ALA A 122 -13.72 -7.20 6.67
N SER A 123 -12.95 -6.57 5.77
CA SER A 123 -12.91 -5.10 5.64
C SER A 123 -13.89 -4.53 4.61
N CYS A 124 -14.58 -5.36 3.84
CA CYS A 124 -15.45 -4.95 2.72
C CYS A 124 -14.75 -4.02 1.69
N ILE A 125 -13.43 -4.08 1.58
CA ILE A 125 -12.65 -3.13 0.77
C ILE A 125 -13.03 -3.15 -0.71
N THR A 126 -13.54 -4.28 -1.21
CA THR A 126 -13.96 -4.46 -2.62
C THR A 126 -15.30 -3.82 -2.96
N ILE A 127 -16.01 -3.27 -1.96
CA ILE A 127 -17.33 -2.67 -2.18
C ILE A 127 -17.31 -1.48 -3.14
N THR A 128 -16.18 -0.78 -3.22
CA THR A 128 -16.01 0.34 -4.17
C THR A 128 -16.04 -0.12 -5.61
N GLU A 129 -15.52 -1.33 -5.90
CA GLU A 129 -15.59 -1.90 -7.26
C GLU A 129 -17.01 -2.30 -7.64
N LEU A 130 -17.86 -2.66 -6.68
CA LEU A 130 -19.29 -2.83 -6.94
C LEU A 130 -19.90 -1.52 -7.45
N ALA A 131 -19.62 -0.40 -6.78
CA ALA A 131 -20.13 0.91 -7.25
C ALA A 131 -19.64 1.25 -8.65
N ASP A 132 -18.36 1.06 -8.94
CA ASP A 132 -17.77 1.30 -10.25
C ASP A 132 -18.39 0.39 -11.33
N THR A 133 -18.63 -0.89 -11.00
CA THR A 133 -19.30 -1.85 -11.89
C THR A 133 -20.75 -1.43 -12.18
N LEU A 134 -21.50 -0.95 -11.20
CA LEU A 134 -22.88 -0.47 -11.39
C LEU A 134 -22.92 0.75 -12.31
N VAL A 135 -21.94 1.63 -12.25
CA VAL A 135 -21.85 2.76 -13.21
C VAL A 135 -21.57 2.25 -14.61
N ARG A 136 -20.62 1.33 -14.77
CA ARG A 136 -20.19 0.84 -16.10
C ARG A 136 -21.24 -0.06 -16.77
N GLU A 137 -21.82 -1.00 -16.03
CA GLU A 137 -22.63 -2.08 -16.58
C GLU A 137 -24.14 -1.84 -16.45
N GLU A 138 -24.56 -1.14 -15.41
CA GLU A 138 -25.98 -0.81 -15.18
C GLU A 138 -26.37 0.60 -15.62
N GLY A 139 -25.38 1.44 -15.95
CA GLY A 139 -25.61 2.82 -16.42
C GLY A 139 -26.09 3.77 -15.33
N LEU A 140 -25.81 3.45 -14.06
CA LEU A 140 -26.21 4.28 -12.94
C LEU A 140 -25.31 5.51 -12.81
N SER A 141 -25.85 6.58 -12.21
CA SER A 141 -25.01 7.68 -11.74
C SER A 141 -24.12 7.21 -10.57
N PHE A 142 -22.95 7.84 -10.40
CA PHE A 142 -22.06 7.56 -9.26
C PHE A 142 -22.78 7.64 -7.92
N ARG A 143 -23.69 8.59 -7.77
CA ARG A 143 -24.44 8.76 -6.53
C ARG A 143 -25.33 7.56 -6.23
N GLN A 144 -26.11 7.11 -7.20
CA GLN A 144 -26.98 5.92 -7.04
C GLN A 144 -26.13 4.66 -6.76
N ALA A 145 -25.06 4.45 -7.54
CA ALA A 145 -24.16 3.31 -7.37
C ALA A 145 -23.52 3.29 -5.97
N HIS A 146 -23.07 4.46 -5.50
CA HIS A 146 -22.50 4.60 -4.16
C HIS A 146 -23.52 4.33 -3.05
N GLU A 147 -24.75 4.85 -3.16
CA GLU A 147 -25.82 4.61 -2.20
C GLU A 147 -26.17 3.12 -2.07
N ILE A 148 -26.24 2.41 -3.21
CA ILE A 148 -26.45 0.96 -3.25
C ILE A 148 -25.28 0.22 -2.61
N ALA A 149 -24.05 0.52 -3.00
CA ALA A 149 -22.85 -0.09 -2.43
C ALA A 149 -22.74 0.15 -0.91
N ALA A 150 -23.05 1.36 -0.46
CA ALA A 150 -23.04 1.70 0.97
C ALA A 150 -24.12 0.93 1.75
N HIS A 151 -25.30 0.67 1.15
CA HIS A 151 -26.33 -0.17 1.76
C HIS A 151 -25.83 -1.62 1.95
N VAL A 152 -25.23 -2.20 0.89
CA VAL A 152 -24.63 -3.55 0.93
C VAL A 152 -23.54 -3.62 2.00
N GLY A 153 -22.63 -2.65 2.03
CA GLY A 153 -21.53 -2.62 3.01
C GLY A 153 -22.03 -2.59 4.45
N ARG A 154 -23.03 -1.76 4.76
CA ARG A 154 -23.63 -1.71 6.09
C ARG A 154 -24.25 -3.05 6.51
N HIS A 155 -24.94 -3.72 5.58
CA HIS A 155 -25.55 -5.02 5.85
C HIS A 155 -24.50 -6.10 6.11
N VAL A 156 -23.46 -6.16 5.29
CA VAL A 156 -22.38 -7.14 5.40
C VAL A 156 -21.60 -6.96 6.70
N VAL A 157 -21.30 -5.73 7.08
CA VAL A 157 -20.63 -5.41 8.36
C VAL A 157 -21.51 -5.83 9.53
N ALA A 158 -22.81 -5.51 9.51
CA ALA A 158 -23.73 -5.91 10.56
C ALA A 158 -23.88 -7.45 10.68
N ALA A 159 -23.76 -8.17 9.55
CA ALA A 159 -23.80 -9.63 9.51
C ALA A 159 -22.46 -10.29 9.87
N ALA A 160 -21.39 -9.52 10.12
CA ALA A 160 -20.02 -10.00 10.32
C ALA A 160 -19.57 -11.01 9.25
N SER A 161 -19.90 -10.74 7.99
CA SER A 161 -19.68 -11.62 6.84
C SER A 161 -18.85 -10.95 5.75
N SER A 162 -18.54 -11.66 4.66
CA SER A 162 -17.90 -11.06 3.49
C SER A 162 -18.91 -10.48 2.50
N VAL A 163 -18.46 -9.53 1.66
CA VAL A 163 -19.31 -8.97 0.59
C VAL A 163 -19.79 -10.06 -0.36
N LYS A 164 -18.93 -11.02 -0.66
CA LYS A 164 -19.25 -12.15 -1.55
C LYS A 164 -20.36 -13.02 -1.01
N ASP A 165 -20.34 -13.34 0.30
CA ASP A 165 -21.23 -14.33 0.89
C ASP A 165 -22.57 -13.74 1.32
N ALA A 166 -22.59 -12.52 1.82
CA ALA A 166 -23.80 -11.90 2.36
C ALA A 166 -24.31 -10.69 1.55
N GLY A 167 -23.62 -10.29 0.49
CA GLY A 167 -23.90 -9.03 -0.21
C GLY A 167 -24.97 -9.09 -1.28
N PHE A 168 -25.21 -10.23 -1.93
CA PHE A 168 -26.08 -10.28 -3.12
C PHE A 168 -27.56 -9.98 -2.81
N ALA A 169 -28.12 -10.54 -1.76
CA ALA A 169 -29.52 -10.28 -1.41
C ALA A 169 -29.77 -8.80 -1.04
N PRO A 170 -28.98 -8.17 -0.14
CA PRO A 170 -29.11 -6.73 0.13
C PRO A 170 -28.80 -5.86 -1.09
N PHE A 171 -27.93 -6.31 -1.99
CA PHE A 171 -27.67 -5.62 -3.27
C PHE A 171 -28.94 -5.55 -4.12
N ARG A 172 -29.64 -6.68 -4.35
CA ARG A 172 -30.88 -6.69 -5.13
C ARG A 172 -31.92 -5.75 -4.55
N ILE A 173 -32.15 -5.84 -3.25
CA ILE A 173 -33.12 -5.00 -2.55
C ILE A 173 -32.80 -3.51 -2.72
N ALA A 174 -31.55 -3.12 -2.49
CA ALA A 174 -31.13 -1.74 -2.62
C ALA A 174 -31.19 -1.23 -4.05
N PHE A 175 -30.84 -2.09 -5.03
CA PHE A 175 -30.89 -1.76 -6.45
C PHE A 175 -32.33 -1.55 -6.93
N GLU A 176 -33.25 -2.47 -6.61
CA GLU A 176 -34.66 -2.34 -6.95
C GLU A 176 -35.28 -1.09 -6.33
N ALA A 177 -34.98 -0.81 -5.07
CA ALA A 177 -35.46 0.39 -4.39
C ALA A 177 -34.95 1.69 -5.03
N ALA A 178 -33.72 1.70 -5.54
CA ALA A 178 -33.10 2.90 -6.13
C ALA A 178 -33.49 3.12 -7.62
N THR A 179 -33.85 2.04 -8.33
CA THR A 179 -34.02 2.09 -9.79
C THR A 179 -35.42 1.72 -10.29
N GLY A 180 -36.22 1.06 -9.46
CA GLY A 180 -37.54 0.52 -9.84
C GLY A 180 -37.47 -0.70 -10.78
N ARG A 181 -36.31 -1.30 -10.98
CA ARG A 181 -36.10 -2.48 -11.84
C ARG A 181 -35.15 -3.49 -11.19
N GLU A 182 -35.13 -4.69 -11.68
CA GLU A 182 -34.12 -5.68 -11.29
C GLU A 182 -32.75 -5.35 -11.91
N PRO A 183 -31.63 -5.70 -11.21
CA PRO A 183 -30.30 -5.59 -11.77
C PRO A 183 -30.08 -6.61 -12.90
N ARG A 184 -29.29 -6.25 -13.90
CA ARG A 184 -28.78 -7.19 -14.92
C ARG A 184 -27.70 -8.10 -14.32
N LEU A 185 -27.00 -7.58 -13.31
CA LEU A 185 -25.95 -8.30 -12.60
C LEU A 185 -26.58 -9.43 -11.76
N ASP A 186 -26.38 -10.66 -12.18
CA ASP A 186 -26.81 -11.84 -11.43
C ASP A 186 -25.87 -12.17 -10.27
N ALA A 187 -26.16 -13.25 -9.53
CA ALA A 187 -25.35 -13.65 -8.38
C ALA A 187 -23.91 -14.01 -8.76
N ALA A 188 -23.69 -14.60 -9.93
CA ALA A 188 -22.35 -14.96 -10.42
C ALA A 188 -21.56 -13.70 -10.81
N GLY A 189 -22.18 -12.81 -11.56
CA GLY A 189 -21.61 -11.51 -11.94
C GLY A 189 -21.31 -10.66 -10.72
N PHE A 190 -22.21 -10.61 -9.73
CA PHE A 190 -21.96 -9.93 -8.46
C PHE A 190 -20.73 -10.48 -7.74
N ALA A 191 -20.62 -11.81 -7.61
CA ALA A 191 -19.46 -12.45 -6.96
C ALA A 191 -18.14 -12.12 -7.66
N VAL A 192 -18.16 -12.00 -9.00
CA VAL A 192 -16.99 -11.55 -9.77
C VAL A 192 -16.70 -10.07 -9.51
N ALA A 193 -17.72 -9.21 -9.56
CA ALA A 193 -17.58 -7.76 -9.37
C ALA A 193 -16.96 -7.39 -8.01
N VAL A 194 -17.29 -8.15 -6.95
CA VAL A 194 -16.76 -7.91 -5.61
C VAL A 194 -15.51 -8.73 -5.27
N SER A 195 -14.95 -9.49 -6.23
CA SER A 195 -13.75 -10.28 -5.96
C SER A 195 -12.50 -9.40 -5.88
N PRO A 196 -11.54 -9.71 -4.98
CA PRO A 196 -10.26 -9.02 -4.91
C PRO A 196 -9.46 -9.14 -6.21
N GLU A 197 -9.56 -10.26 -6.89
CA GLU A 197 -8.88 -10.53 -8.16
C GLU A 197 -9.39 -9.55 -9.24
N ARG A 198 -10.69 -9.38 -9.35
CA ARG A 198 -11.31 -8.42 -10.27
C ARG A 198 -10.94 -6.99 -9.88
N PHE A 199 -10.95 -6.68 -8.58
CA PHE A 199 -10.58 -5.36 -8.06
C PHE A 199 -9.19 -4.93 -8.54
N VAL A 200 -8.21 -5.84 -8.52
CA VAL A 200 -6.85 -5.59 -9.02
C VAL A 200 -6.83 -5.55 -10.54
N ALA A 201 -7.44 -6.54 -11.21
CA ALA A 201 -7.34 -6.71 -12.66
C ALA A 201 -7.91 -5.55 -13.48
N VAL A 202 -8.96 -4.87 -13.00
CA VAL A 202 -9.57 -3.72 -13.72
C VAL A 202 -8.77 -2.43 -13.59
N ARG A 203 -7.72 -2.40 -12.77
CA ARG A 203 -6.82 -1.26 -12.58
C ARG A 203 -5.54 -1.43 -13.39
N ASP A 204 -5.71 -1.55 -14.69
CA ASP A 204 -4.67 -1.88 -15.69
C ASP A 204 -4.01 -0.65 -16.34
N ARG A 205 -4.42 0.56 -15.97
CA ARG A 205 -3.81 1.79 -16.45
C ARG A 205 -2.44 2.00 -15.82
N PHE A 206 -1.57 2.75 -16.49
CA PHE A 206 -0.25 3.12 -15.97
C PHE A 206 -0.32 3.64 -14.53
N GLY A 207 0.50 3.05 -13.65
CA GLY A 207 0.47 3.32 -12.20
C GLY A 207 -0.57 2.49 -11.41
N GLY A 208 -1.37 1.67 -12.08
CA GLY A 208 -2.31 0.74 -11.44
C GLY A 208 -1.61 -0.53 -10.91
N PRO A 209 -2.30 -1.30 -10.04
CA PRO A 209 -1.76 -2.53 -9.45
C PRO A 209 -1.93 -3.79 -10.30
N ALA A 210 -2.57 -3.72 -11.47
CA ALA A 210 -2.73 -4.89 -12.33
C ALA A 210 -1.36 -5.36 -12.87
N PRO A 211 -1.13 -6.67 -13.03
CA PRO A 211 0.15 -7.18 -13.52
C PRO A 211 0.64 -6.51 -14.80
N ALA A 212 -0.25 -6.29 -15.78
CA ALA A 212 0.11 -5.62 -17.02
C ALA A 212 0.64 -4.19 -16.82
N ALA A 213 0.04 -3.43 -15.89
CA ALA A 213 0.49 -2.07 -15.56
C ALA A 213 1.85 -2.08 -14.81
N LEU A 214 2.06 -3.08 -13.94
CA LEU A 214 3.33 -3.26 -13.23
C LEU A 214 4.46 -3.65 -14.19
N ASP A 215 4.19 -4.52 -15.17
CA ASP A 215 5.14 -4.91 -16.21
C ASP A 215 5.56 -3.70 -17.08
N GLU A 216 4.63 -2.81 -17.37
CA GLU A 216 4.90 -1.57 -18.12
C GLU A 216 5.86 -0.65 -17.34
N ILE A 217 5.60 -0.47 -16.02
CA ILE A 217 6.48 0.31 -15.14
C ILE A 217 7.89 -0.33 -15.08
N GLY A 218 7.97 -1.66 -14.93
CA GLY A 218 9.24 -2.37 -14.90
C GLY A 218 10.07 -2.19 -16.17
N ARG A 219 9.43 -2.16 -17.34
CA ARG A 219 10.11 -1.95 -18.63
C ARG A 219 10.58 -0.52 -18.85
N ALA A 220 9.92 0.46 -18.24
CA ALA A 220 10.31 1.87 -18.39
C ALA A 220 11.63 2.22 -17.66
N HIS A 221 12.16 1.30 -16.85
CA HIS A 221 13.35 1.51 -16.02
C HIS A 221 14.54 0.58 -16.38
N VAL A 222 14.46 -0.14 -17.51
CA VAL A 222 15.56 -1.00 -18.01
C VAL A 222 16.29 -0.32 -19.18
#